data_defbc337f013a1fa1522574ea3c2d1e1
#
_entry.id   defbc337f013a1fa1522574ea3c2d1e1
#
_cell.length_a   1.000
_cell.length_b   1.000
_cell.length_c   1.000
_cell.angle_alpha   90.00
_cell.angle_beta   90.00
_cell.angle_gamma   90.00
#
_symmetry.space_group_name_H-M   'P 1'
#
loop_
_entity.id
_entity.type
_entity.pdbx_description
1 polymer ?
#
loop_
_entity_poly.entity_id
_entity_poly.type
_entity_poly.pdbx_seq_one_letter_code
_entity_poly.pdbx_strand_id
1 'polypeptide(L)'
;MVPGKNIHGVKTLRSGEELFADHFPGFPVVPGVLLIEMMAQTAGKCLDAEPSERGKAMLVQVRKAAFRRWVRPDQEAAIHARITASTSEYGGASCSVLVNGDEVASAELLFAFLPMSQLAPGFRDEVLERYRQSSIDNPQ
;
A
#
# COMPACT_ATOMS: atom_id res chain seq x y z
N MET A 1 7.39 -10.09 -3.62
CA MET A 1 5.94 -10.06 -3.94
C MET A 1 5.53 -11.35 -4.63
N VAL A 2 4.41 -11.90 -4.22
CA VAL A 2 3.71 -12.97 -4.95
C VAL A 2 2.44 -12.34 -5.53
N PRO A 3 2.36 -12.13 -6.87
CA PRO A 3 1.22 -11.47 -7.51
C PRO A 3 -0.12 -12.07 -7.10
N GLY A 4 -1.10 -11.25 -6.76
CA GLY A 4 -2.43 -11.67 -6.33
C GLY A 4 -2.49 -12.41 -4.98
N LYS A 5 -1.37 -12.53 -4.26
CA LYS A 5 -1.32 -13.24 -2.97
C LYS A 5 -0.80 -12.37 -1.84
N ASN A 6 0.43 -11.92 -1.91
CA ASN A 6 1.03 -11.09 -0.87
C ASN A 6 2.13 -10.18 -1.41
N ILE A 7 2.37 -9.13 -0.68
CA ILE A 7 3.42 -8.17 -0.96
C ILE A 7 3.92 -7.57 0.35
N HIS A 8 5.16 -7.14 0.34
CA HIS A 8 5.72 -6.35 1.41
C HIS A 8 6.55 -5.23 0.83
N GLY A 9 6.44 -4.07 1.41
CA GLY A 9 7.17 -2.87 1.03
C GLY A 9 7.69 -2.14 2.25
N VAL A 10 8.56 -1.17 2.02
CA VAL A 10 9.08 -0.30 3.08
C VAL A 10 8.97 1.16 2.65
N LYS A 11 8.73 2.03 3.63
CA LYS A 11 8.66 3.47 3.42
C LYS A 11 9.21 4.19 4.64
N THR A 12 10.02 5.22 4.38
CA THR A 12 10.48 6.16 5.41
C THR A 12 10.11 7.58 4.99
N LEU A 13 9.36 8.28 5.84
CA LEU A 13 9.09 9.71 5.68
C LEU A 13 10.14 10.49 6.47
N ARG A 14 10.81 11.43 5.78
CA ARG A 14 11.92 12.20 6.36
C ARG A 14 11.40 13.36 7.18
N SER A 15 12.12 13.71 8.25
CA SER A 15 11.77 14.81 9.16
C SER A 15 11.68 16.18 8.48
N GLY A 16 12.34 16.37 7.35
CA GLY A 16 12.30 17.61 6.57
C GLY A 16 11.09 17.77 5.64
N GLU A 17 10.18 16.79 5.57
CA GLU A 17 8.99 16.88 4.72
C GLU A 17 7.97 17.85 5.30
N GLU A 18 7.33 18.66 4.42
CA GLU A 18 6.42 19.75 4.81
C GLU A 18 5.26 19.30 5.68
N LEU A 19 4.76 18.07 5.49
CA LEU A 19 3.64 17.53 6.27
C LEU A 19 3.89 17.57 7.79
N PHE A 20 5.14 17.49 8.24
CA PHE A 20 5.48 17.48 9.66
C PHE A 20 5.47 18.87 10.31
N ALA A 21 5.51 19.95 9.53
CA ALA A 21 5.39 21.30 10.05
C ALA A 21 4.03 21.53 10.73
N ASP A 22 2.97 20.95 10.19
CA ASP A 22 1.60 21.10 10.66
C ASP A 22 1.08 19.91 11.48
N HIS A 23 1.74 18.75 11.40
CA HIS A 23 1.22 17.50 11.98
C HIS A 23 2.25 16.77 12.86
N PHE A 24 2.56 17.24 14.05
CA PHE A 24 2.10 18.46 14.75
C PHE A 24 3.31 19.31 15.10
N PRO A 25 3.18 20.64 15.25
CA PRO A 25 4.29 21.50 15.69
C PRO A 25 4.89 21.00 17.01
N GLY A 26 6.21 20.72 17.01
CA GLY A 26 6.92 20.17 18.19
C GLY A 26 6.69 18.70 18.51
N PHE A 27 5.75 18.03 17.84
CA PHE A 27 5.49 16.59 17.95
C PHE A 27 5.10 16.01 16.58
N PRO A 28 6.09 15.85 15.68
CA PRO A 28 5.81 15.34 14.34
C PRO A 28 5.45 13.85 14.38
N VAL A 29 4.33 13.52 13.75
CA VAL A 29 3.86 12.15 13.55
C VAL A 29 3.35 11.95 12.13
N VAL A 30 3.49 10.75 11.62
CA VAL A 30 2.91 10.39 10.32
C VAL A 30 1.39 10.31 10.47
N PRO A 31 0.63 11.09 9.69
CA PRO A 31 -0.83 11.02 9.74
C PRO A 31 -1.35 9.60 9.48
N GLY A 32 -2.35 9.16 10.25
CA GLY A 32 -2.95 7.84 10.08
C GLY A 32 -3.49 7.60 8.67
N VAL A 33 -4.01 8.65 8.02
CA VAL A 33 -4.48 8.55 6.62
C VAL A 33 -3.36 8.23 5.64
N LEU A 34 -2.13 8.64 5.90
CA LEU A 34 -0.97 8.26 5.09
C LEU A 34 -0.56 6.81 5.31
N LEU A 35 -0.74 6.27 6.50
CA LEU A 35 -0.54 4.84 6.76
C LEU A 35 -1.55 4.00 5.98
N ILE A 36 -2.81 4.44 5.91
CA ILE A 36 -3.83 3.82 5.05
C ILE A 36 -3.40 3.90 3.59
N GLU A 37 -2.93 5.05 3.12
CA GLU A 37 -2.44 5.22 1.75
C GLU A 37 -1.29 4.26 1.42
N MET A 38 -0.33 4.12 2.32
CA MET A 38 0.78 3.17 2.16
C MET A 38 0.27 1.72 2.04
N MET A 39 -0.67 1.33 2.89
CA MET A 39 -1.29 0.00 2.83
C MET A 39 -2.05 -0.19 1.52
N ALA A 40 -2.84 0.79 1.09
CA ALA A 40 -3.63 0.74 -0.13
C ALA A 40 -2.76 0.67 -1.38
N GLN A 41 -1.71 1.50 -1.47
CA GLN A 41 -0.77 1.45 -2.59
C GLN A 41 -0.05 0.11 -2.67
N THR A 42 0.38 -0.42 -1.53
CA THR A 42 1.08 -1.72 -1.47
C THR A 42 0.15 -2.86 -1.90
N ALA A 43 -1.05 -2.96 -1.34
CA ALA A 43 -2.02 -3.98 -1.69
C ALA A 43 -2.48 -3.86 -3.16
N GLY A 44 -2.73 -2.63 -3.62
CA GLY A 44 -3.12 -2.36 -5.00
C GLY A 44 -2.07 -2.85 -6.01
N LYS A 45 -0.78 -2.66 -5.73
CA LYS A 45 0.30 -3.18 -6.58
C LYS A 45 0.27 -4.71 -6.67
N CYS A 46 -0.02 -5.39 -5.56
CA CYS A 46 -0.15 -6.85 -5.54
C CYS A 46 -1.32 -7.34 -6.40
N LEU A 47 -2.45 -6.66 -6.34
CA LEU A 47 -3.62 -6.95 -7.18
C LEU A 47 -3.36 -6.66 -8.65
N ASP A 48 -2.74 -5.52 -8.96
CA ASP A 48 -2.41 -5.11 -10.34
C ASP A 48 -1.33 -5.99 -10.98
N ALA A 49 -0.49 -6.62 -10.16
CA ALA A 49 0.55 -7.52 -10.63
C ALA A 49 0.02 -8.88 -11.11
N GLU A 50 -1.19 -9.26 -10.70
CA GLU A 50 -1.86 -10.48 -11.17
C GLU A 50 -2.23 -10.32 -12.65
N PRO A 51 -1.81 -11.24 -13.52
CA PRO A 51 -2.14 -11.14 -14.94
C PRO A 51 -3.66 -11.22 -15.16
N SER A 52 -4.26 -10.10 -15.55
CA SER A 52 -5.68 -10.05 -15.86
C SER A 52 -6.02 -8.79 -16.68
N GLU A 53 -7.13 -8.80 -17.38
CA GLU A 53 -7.65 -7.66 -18.15
C GLU A 53 -8.64 -6.79 -17.34
N ARG A 54 -8.82 -7.06 -16.06
CA ARG A 54 -9.81 -6.39 -15.21
C ARG A 54 -9.53 -4.91 -14.93
N GLY A 55 -8.29 -4.44 -15.18
CA GLY A 55 -7.92 -3.05 -15.02
C GLY A 55 -7.16 -2.75 -13.71
N LYS A 56 -7.16 -1.49 -13.34
CA LYS A 56 -6.42 -0.94 -12.20
C LYS A 56 -7.21 -1.07 -10.90
N ALA A 57 -6.58 -1.57 -9.84
CA ALA A 57 -7.18 -1.62 -8.51
C ALA A 57 -7.31 -0.21 -7.91
N MET A 58 -8.54 0.16 -7.57
CA MET A 58 -8.88 1.46 -6.95
C MET A 58 -9.53 1.21 -5.60
N LEU A 59 -9.01 1.86 -4.55
CA LEU A 59 -9.56 1.73 -3.20
C LEU A 59 -10.99 2.27 -3.14
N VAL A 60 -11.92 1.46 -2.67
CA VAL A 60 -13.34 1.85 -2.52
C VAL A 60 -13.84 1.79 -1.08
N GLN A 61 -13.19 1.02 -0.20
CA GLN A 61 -13.62 0.91 1.19
C GLN A 61 -12.45 0.56 2.10
N VAL A 62 -12.44 1.17 3.27
CA VAL A 62 -11.54 0.85 4.38
C VAL A 62 -12.38 0.30 5.52
N ARG A 63 -12.00 -0.86 6.04
CA ARG A 63 -12.65 -1.52 7.18
C ARG A 63 -11.64 -1.77 8.28
N LYS A 64 -12.10 -1.76 9.53
CA LYS A 64 -11.32 -2.15 10.72
C LYS A 64 -9.96 -1.48 10.80
N ALA A 65 -9.86 -0.21 10.35
CA ALA A 65 -8.64 0.54 10.47
C ALA A 65 -8.33 0.80 11.96
N ALA A 66 -7.12 0.46 12.36
CA ALA A 66 -6.66 0.65 13.73
C ALA A 66 -5.25 1.23 13.73
N PHE A 67 -5.01 2.18 14.62
CA PHE A 67 -3.74 2.85 14.81
C PHE A 67 -3.33 2.66 16.27
N ARG A 68 -2.28 1.86 16.51
CA ARG A 68 -1.89 1.44 17.86
C ARG A 68 -0.77 2.26 18.44
N ARG A 69 0.11 2.80 17.58
CA ARG A 69 1.27 3.60 17.97
C ARG A 69 1.51 4.70 16.95
N TRP A 70 2.16 5.77 17.41
CA TRP A 70 2.63 6.84 16.54
C TRP A 70 3.78 6.35 15.67
N VAL A 71 3.74 6.68 14.38
CA VAL A 71 4.90 6.54 13.49
C VAL A 71 5.53 7.94 13.37
N ARG A 72 6.80 8.01 13.68
CA ARG A 72 7.55 9.27 13.65
C ARG A 72 8.36 9.43 12.37
N PRO A 73 8.78 10.66 12.03
CA PRO A 73 9.73 10.87 10.94
C PRO A 73 10.98 10.01 11.12
N ASP A 74 11.58 9.63 10.00
CA ASP A 74 12.81 8.82 9.91
C ASP A 74 12.68 7.37 10.39
N GLN A 75 11.55 6.94 10.94
CA GLN A 75 11.29 5.53 11.20
C GLN A 75 10.94 4.80 9.89
N GLU A 76 11.52 3.62 9.70
CA GLU A 76 11.16 2.75 8.60
C GLU A 76 9.86 2.02 8.92
N ALA A 77 8.85 2.23 8.09
CA ALA A 77 7.60 1.51 8.13
C ALA A 77 7.64 0.33 7.14
N ALA A 78 7.52 -0.89 7.65
CA ALA A 78 7.35 -2.09 6.85
C ALA A 78 5.85 -2.33 6.64
N ILE A 79 5.43 -2.37 5.38
CA ILE A 79 4.02 -2.57 5.01
C ILE A 79 3.86 -3.99 4.49
N HIS A 80 2.95 -4.74 5.09
CA HIS A 80 2.59 -6.08 4.65
C HIS A 80 1.14 -6.08 4.18
N ALA A 81 0.90 -6.68 3.02
CA ALA A 81 -0.45 -6.88 2.51
C ALA A 81 -0.63 -8.33 2.05
N ARG A 82 -1.72 -8.93 2.49
CA ARG A 82 -2.17 -10.25 2.06
C ARG A 82 -3.51 -10.11 1.37
N ILE A 83 -3.59 -10.59 0.14
CA ILE A 83 -4.84 -10.56 -0.64
C ILE A 83 -5.79 -11.61 -0.06
N THR A 84 -6.98 -11.17 0.32
CA THR A 84 -8.02 -11.99 0.94
C THR A 84 -9.12 -12.38 -0.04
N ALA A 85 -9.29 -11.60 -1.10
CA ALA A 85 -10.23 -11.88 -2.18
C ALA A 85 -9.71 -11.28 -3.48
N SER A 86 -9.92 -11.97 -4.58
CA SER A 86 -9.56 -11.49 -5.92
C SER A 86 -10.54 -12.08 -6.93
N THR A 87 -11.42 -11.22 -7.45
CA THR A 87 -12.43 -11.59 -8.46
C THR A 87 -12.24 -10.73 -9.72
N SER A 88 -13.08 -10.91 -10.71
CA SER A 88 -13.09 -10.04 -11.91
C SER A 88 -13.53 -8.62 -11.61
N GLU A 89 -14.26 -8.38 -10.52
CA GLU A 89 -14.88 -7.09 -10.20
C GLU A 89 -14.25 -6.39 -9.01
N TYR A 90 -13.77 -7.15 -8.01
CA TYR A 90 -13.20 -6.57 -6.79
C TYR A 90 -12.04 -7.38 -6.24
N GLY A 91 -11.26 -6.72 -5.40
CA GLY A 91 -10.18 -7.31 -4.62
C GLY A 91 -10.25 -6.88 -3.17
N GLY A 92 -9.82 -7.74 -2.28
CA GLY A 92 -9.72 -7.47 -0.85
C GLY A 92 -8.32 -7.73 -0.33
N ALA A 93 -7.91 -6.99 0.70
CA ALA A 93 -6.62 -7.17 1.33
C ALA A 93 -6.68 -6.94 2.83
N SER A 94 -5.91 -7.74 3.57
CA SER A 94 -5.60 -7.51 4.98
C SER A 94 -4.19 -6.95 5.07
N CYS A 95 -4.05 -5.78 5.67
CA CYS A 95 -2.80 -5.03 5.68
C CYS A 95 -2.35 -4.69 7.10
N SER A 96 -1.04 -4.59 7.27
CA SER A 96 -0.42 -4.12 8.50
C SER A 96 0.80 -3.25 8.21
N VAL A 97 1.09 -2.35 9.14
CA VAL A 97 2.31 -1.54 9.16
C VAL A 97 3.08 -1.88 10.44
N LEU A 98 4.35 -2.19 10.28
CA LEU A 98 5.25 -2.53 11.38
C LEU A 98 6.40 -1.53 11.44
N VAL A 99 6.78 -1.15 12.66
CA VAL A 99 8.00 -0.38 12.94
C VAL A 99 8.79 -1.15 13.99
N ASN A 100 10.04 -1.46 13.69
CA ASN A 100 10.91 -2.28 14.54
C ASN A 100 10.28 -3.63 14.93
N GLY A 101 9.51 -4.24 14.03
CA GLY A 101 8.84 -5.52 14.26
C GLY A 101 7.51 -5.45 15.01
N ASP A 102 7.13 -4.28 15.52
CA ASP A 102 5.85 -4.07 16.21
C ASP A 102 4.77 -3.55 15.26
N GLU A 103 3.58 -4.15 15.27
CA GLU A 103 2.45 -3.67 14.49
C GLU A 103 1.94 -2.34 15.05
N VAL A 104 2.03 -1.29 14.24
CA VAL A 104 1.61 0.07 14.61
C VAL A 104 0.27 0.47 14.02
N ALA A 105 -0.11 -0.16 12.91
CA ALA A 105 -1.40 0.07 12.24
C ALA A 105 -1.83 -1.17 11.47
N SER A 106 -3.13 -1.29 11.25
CA SER A 106 -3.72 -2.34 10.41
C SER A 106 -5.01 -1.85 9.78
N ALA A 107 -5.39 -2.46 8.66
CA ALA A 107 -6.68 -2.21 8.01
C ALA A 107 -7.07 -3.39 7.12
N GLU A 108 -8.37 -3.54 6.89
CA GLU A 108 -8.92 -4.34 5.81
C GLU A 108 -9.38 -3.39 4.70
N LEU A 109 -8.96 -3.67 3.46
CA LEU A 109 -9.17 -2.81 2.32
C LEU A 109 -9.96 -3.55 1.23
N LEU A 110 -10.87 -2.83 0.59
CA LEU A 110 -11.60 -3.31 -0.57
C LEU A 110 -11.29 -2.42 -1.78
N PHE A 111 -11.05 -3.05 -2.92
CA PHE A 111 -10.75 -2.42 -4.20
C PHE A 111 -11.77 -2.82 -5.25
N ALA A 112 -12.13 -1.88 -6.11
CA ALA A 112 -12.79 -2.16 -7.39
C ALA A 112 -11.78 -1.97 -8.52
N PHE A 113 -11.98 -2.64 -9.65
CA PHE A 113 -11.09 -2.51 -10.79
C PHE A 113 -11.62 -1.49 -11.80
N LEU A 114 -10.78 -0.49 -12.11
CA LEU A 114 -11.06 0.50 -13.13
C LEU A 114 -10.50 0.02 -14.47
N PRO A 115 -11.34 -0.15 -15.52
CA PRO A 115 -10.85 -0.57 -16.84
C PRO A 115 -9.75 0.35 -17.36
N MET A 116 -8.72 -0.21 -17.99
CA MET A 116 -7.59 0.54 -18.53
C MET A 116 -8.02 1.60 -19.56
N SER A 117 -9.13 1.37 -20.27
CA SER A 117 -9.71 2.33 -21.21
C SER A 117 -10.18 3.65 -20.55
N GLN A 118 -10.40 3.66 -19.23
CA GLN A 118 -10.77 4.85 -18.46
C GLN A 118 -9.58 5.60 -17.87
N LEU A 119 -8.38 5.06 -18.01
CA LEU A 119 -7.14 5.71 -17.59
C LEU A 119 -6.59 6.63 -18.71
N ALA A 120 -5.71 7.55 -18.32
CA ALA A 120 -5.07 8.45 -19.27
C ALA A 120 -4.30 7.66 -20.34
N PRO A 121 -4.34 8.09 -21.62
CA PRO A 121 -3.52 7.47 -22.66
C PRO A 121 -2.05 7.46 -22.27
N GLY A 122 -1.39 6.33 -22.48
CA GLY A 122 0.04 6.16 -22.14
C GLY A 122 0.33 6.00 -20.65
N PHE A 123 -0.69 5.84 -19.80
CA PHE A 123 -0.47 5.56 -18.38
C PHE A 123 0.41 4.32 -18.20
N ARG A 124 1.45 4.48 -17.39
CA ARG A 124 2.36 3.42 -16.98
C ARG A 124 2.52 3.44 -15.47
N ASP A 125 2.49 2.29 -14.85
CA ASP A 125 2.72 2.15 -13.41
C ASP A 125 4.17 1.74 -13.15
N GLU A 126 5.06 2.74 -13.12
CA GLU A 126 6.49 2.52 -12.90
C GLU A 126 6.81 1.84 -11.56
N VAL A 127 5.97 2.06 -10.55
CA VAL A 127 6.15 1.41 -9.24
C VAL A 127 5.85 -0.07 -9.34
N LEU A 128 4.77 -0.43 -10.04
CA LEU A 128 4.43 -1.84 -10.30
C LEU A 128 5.53 -2.54 -11.11
N GLU A 129 6.08 -1.87 -12.12
CA GLU A 129 7.18 -2.41 -12.92
C GLU A 129 8.40 -2.75 -12.05
N ARG A 130 8.77 -1.89 -11.09
CA ARG A 130 9.86 -2.17 -10.14
C ARG A 130 9.59 -3.40 -9.27
N TYR A 131 8.37 -3.55 -8.75
CA TYR A 131 8.00 -4.73 -7.96
C TYR A 131 8.09 -6.02 -8.78
N ARG A 132 7.69 -5.99 -10.04
CA ARG A 132 7.81 -7.15 -10.93
C ARG A 132 9.26 -7.53 -11.19
N GLN A 133 10.14 -6.55 -11.44
CA GLN A 133 11.57 -6.79 -11.65
C GLN A 133 12.23 -7.38 -10.42
N SER A 134 11.98 -6.84 -9.22
CA SER A 134 12.55 -7.37 -7.98
C SER A 134 12.11 -8.80 -7.66
N SER A 135 10.95 -9.22 -8.16
CA SER A 135 10.46 -10.60 -7.98
C SER A 135 11.15 -11.60 -8.94
N ILE A 136 11.66 -11.11 -10.07
CA ILE A 136 12.44 -11.91 -11.03
C ILE A 136 13.87 -12.13 -10.51
N ASP A 137 14.45 -11.09 -9.91
CA ASP A 137 15.83 -11.11 -9.41
C ASP A 137 16.00 -11.91 -8.10
N ASN A 138 14.90 -12.23 -7.41
CA ASN A 138 14.91 -13.01 -6.17
C ASN A 138 13.76 -14.05 -6.15
N PRO A 139 13.86 -15.10 -6.98
CA PRO A 139 12.86 -16.17 -6.98
C PRO A 139 12.96 -16.96 -5.67
N GLN A 140 11.93 -16.88 -4.86
CA GLN A 140 11.77 -17.76 -3.69
C GLN A 140 11.18 -19.10 -4.11
#